data_cf51f26d4746855097d3387c25e9900e
#
_entry.id   cf51f26d4746855097d3387c25e9900e
#
_cell.length_a   1.000
_cell.length_b   1.000
_cell.length_c   1.000
_cell.angle_alpha   90.00
_cell.angle_beta   90.00
_cell.angle_gamma   90.00
#
_symmetry.space_group_name_H-M   'P 1'
#
loop_
_entity.id
_entity.type
_entity.pdbx_description
1 polymer ?
#
loop_
_entity_poly.entity_id
_entity_poly.type
_entity_poly.pdbx_seq_one_letter_code
_entity_poly.pdbx_strand_id
1 'polypeptide(L)'
;MSVKYLYLVGVAAVVGCASSGASSGEEPTSRRSDIVSAEEIASAHADINTAYDALSRLRPNWLAPRGAMSSVSGASNYATVFVDGQQQGDVTALRNIPAYYVGEIRYYDVTQAGARFGIRAGTSGAIEVKMKTP
;
A
#
# COMPACT_ATOMS: atom_id res chain seq x y z
N MET A 1 22.69 -78.78 -1.05
CA MET A 1 23.42 -78.11 -2.13
C MET A 1 22.76 -76.83 -2.51
N SER A 2 23.45 -75.82 -2.53
CA SER A 2 23.09 -74.47 -3.03
C SER A 2 21.76 -73.90 -2.57
N VAL A 3 21.72 -73.41 -1.38
CA VAL A 3 20.65 -72.54 -0.91
C VAL A 3 20.96 -71.17 -1.42
N LYS A 4 20.25 -70.75 -2.40
CA LYS A 4 20.32 -69.37 -2.89
C LYS A 4 19.41 -68.51 -2.06
N TYR A 5 19.97 -67.88 -1.08
CA TYR A 5 19.25 -66.85 -0.34
C TYR A 5 19.08 -65.64 -1.22
N LEU A 6 17.88 -65.50 -1.68
CA LEU A 6 17.45 -64.31 -2.37
C LEU A 6 17.20 -63.25 -1.31
N TYR A 7 18.19 -62.44 -1.08
CA TYR A 7 18.00 -61.25 -0.28
C TYR A 7 17.21 -60.21 -1.09
N LEU A 8 15.96 -60.16 -0.78
CA LEU A 8 15.08 -59.13 -1.26
C LEU A 8 15.37 -57.88 -0.45
N VAL A 9 16.31 -57.08 -0.94
CA VAL A 9 16.56 -55.76 -0.37
C VAL A 9 15.40 -54.86 -0.75
N GLY A 10 14.50 -54.68 0.19
CA GLY A 10 13.44 -53.66 0.08
C GLY A 10 14.05 -52.27 0.08
N VAL A 11 14.14 -51.70 -1.08
CA VAL A 11 14.44 -50.27 -1.21
C VAL A 11 13.20 -49.52 -0.78
N ALA A 12 13.18 -49.06 0.45
CA ALA A 12 12.23 -48.09 0.91
C ALA A 12 12.55 -46.77 0.19
N ALA A 13 11.83 -46.48 -0.86
CA ALA A 13 11.82 -45.17 -1.48
C ALA A 13 11.18 -44.22 -0.50
N VAL A 14 11.98 -43.50 0.25
CA VAL A 14 11.55 -42.33 0.97
C VAL A 14 11.25 -41.26 -0.06
N VAL A 15 9.98 -41.16 -0.45
CA VAL A 15 9.49 -40.01 -1.20
C VAL A 15 9.52 -38.85 -0.25
N GLY A 16 10.65 -38.17 -0.19
CA GLY A 16 10.73 -36.85 0.40
C GLY A 16 9.86 -35.94 -0.43
N CYS A 17 8.68 -35.61 0.07
CA CYS A 17 7.96 -34.45 -0.37
C CYS A 17 8.83 -33.24 -0.06
N ALA A 18 9.70 -32.89 -0.98
CA ALA A 18 10.21 -31.54 -1.08
C ALA A 18 9.01 -30.69 -1.48
N SER A 19 8.23 -30.28 -0.50
CA SER A 19 7.39 -29.10 -0.64
C SER A 19 8.36 -27.95 -0.87
N SER A 20 8.73 -27.75 -2.12
CA SER A 20 9.19 -26.47 -2.59
C SER A 20 8.03 -25.51 -2.30
N GLY A 21 7.98 -25.05 -1.07
CA GLY A 21 7.29 -23.83 -0.75
C GLY A 21 7.96 -22.77 -1.61
N ALA A 22 7.50 -22.61 -2.84
CA ALA A 22 7.57 -21.34 -3.51
C ALA A 22 6.76 -20.43 -2.60
N SER A 23 7.43 -19.87 -1.63
CA SER A 23 7.02 -18.61 -1.04
C SER A 23 7.10 -17.62 -2.19
N SER A 24 6.08 -17.66 -3.04
CA SER A 24 5.61 -16.47 -3.68
C SER A 24 5.48 -15.49 -2.53
N GLY A 25 6.42 -14.55 -2.44
CA GLY A 25 6.37 -13.54 -1.42
C GLY A 25 5.07 -12.78 -1.62
N GLU A 26 4.02 -13.28 -1.03
CA GLU A 26 2.88 -12.48 -0.69
C GLU A 26 3.42 -11.50 0.33
N GLU A 27 3.92 -10.38 -0.20
CA GLU A 27 4.02 -9.19 0.63
C GLU A 27 2.67 -9.03 1.31
N PRO A 28 2.66 -8.86 2.63
CA PRO A 28 1.42 -8.76 3.38
C PRO A 28 0.55 -7.73 2.66
N THR A 29 -0.64 -8.16 2.27
CA THR A 29 -1.65 -7.37 1.54
C THR A 29 -1.87 -5.97 2.12
N SER A 30 -1.56 -5.77 3.40
CA SER A 30 -1.59 -4.47 4.06
C SER A 30 -0.59 -3.46 3.47
N ARG A 31 0.62 -3.88 3.09
CA ARG A 31 1.62 -2.97 2.48
C ARG A 31 1.23 -2.53 1.07
N ARG A 32 0.59 -3.42 0.31
CA ARG A 32 0.06 -3.06 -1.02
C ARG A 32 -1.18 -2.19 -0.93
N SER A 33 -1.95 -2.31 0.14
CA SER A 33 -3.14 -1.47 0.35
C SER A 33 -2.79 -0.01 0.64
N ASP A 34 -1.61 0.27 1.17
CA ASP A 34 -1.17 1.62 1.56
C ASP A 34 -0.44 2.37 0.43
N ILE A 35 -0.30 1.76 -0.74
CA ILE A 35 0.33 2.35 -1.92
C ILE A 35 -0.60 2.22 -3.12
N VAL A 36 -0.70 3.28 -3.90
CA VAL A 36 -1.30 3.32 -5.22
C VAL A 36 -0.23 3.72 -6.21
N SER A 37 0.10 2.84 -7.15
CA SER A 37 1.13 3.10 -8.16
C SER A 37 0.57 3.82 -9.39
N ALA A 38 1.46 4.39 -10.20
CA ALA A 38 1.08 4.99 -11.47
C ALA A 38 0.40 3.99 -12.41
N GLU A 39 0.83 2.73 -12.40
CA GLU A 39 0.24 1.65 -13.20
C GLU A 39 -1.17 1.32 -12.73
N GLU A 40 -1.40 1.32 -11.41
CA GLU A 40 -2.73 1.10 -10.84
C GLU A 40 -3.67 2.24 -11.22
N ILE A 41 -3.20 3.48 -11.21
CA ILE A 41 -3.96 4.65 -11.66
C ILE A 41 -4.29 4.53 -13.14
N ALA A 42 -3.30 4.18 -13.98
CA ALA A 42 -3.48 4.05 -15.42
C ALA A 42 -4.44 2.93 -15.81
N SER A 43 -4.45 1.83 -15.06
CA SER A 43 -5.33 0.69 -15.31
C SER A 43 -6.77 0.90 -14.81
N ALA A 44 -7.00 1.86 -13.93
CA ALA A 44 -8.34 2.12 -13.36
C ALA A 44 -9.30 2.88 -14.28
N HIS A 45 -8.93 3.11 -15.53
CA HIS A 45 -9.73 3.71 -16.63
C HIS A 45 -9.93 5.23 -16.67
N ALA A 46 -10.49 5.63 -17.83
CA ALA A 46 -10.44 6.93 -18.48
C ALA A 46 -11.01 8.15 -17.73
N ASP A 47 -11.67 7.94 -16.61
CA ASP A 47 -12.37 9.03 -15.90
C ASP A 47 -11.56 9.62 -14.73
N ILE A 48 -10.28 9.24 -14.61
CA ILE A 48 -9.41 9.71 -13.55
C ILE A 48 -8.59 10.89 -14.06
N ASN A 49 -8.97 12.09 -13.66
CA ASN A 49 -8.28 13.32 -14.05
C ASN A 49 -7.34 13.83 -12.97
N THR A 50 -7.68 13.60 -11.70
CA THR A 50 -6.93 14.10 -10.56
C THR A 50 -6.51 12.98 -9.60
N ALA A 51 -5.57 13.28 -8.71
CA ALA A 51 -5.20 12.36 -7.64
C ALA A 51 -6.40 12.08 -6.70
N TYR A 52 -7.30 13.05 -6.54
CA TYR A 52 -8.54 12.85 -5.79
C TYR A 52 -9.43 11.80 -6.44
N ASP A 53 -9.62 11.87 -7.77
CA ASP A 53 -10.43 10.91 -8.52
C ASP A 53 -9.83 9.51 -8.43
N ALA A 54 -8.50 9.41 -8.53
CA ALA A 54 -7.78 8.15 -8.37
C ALA A 54 -8.06 7.52 -6.99
N LEU A 55 -7.92 8.28 -5.91
CA LEU A 55 -8.16 7.77 -4.56
C LEU A 55 -9.64 7.49 -4.30
N SER A 56 -10.54 8.31 -4.80
CA SER A 56 -11.98 8.06 -4.61
C SER A 56 -12.45 6.75 -5.26
N ARG A 57 -11.76 6.31 -6.28
CA ARG A 57 -12.03 5.04 -6.95
C ARG A 57 -11.26 3.85 -6.37
N LEU A 58 -9.97 4.04 -6.09
CA LEU A 58 -9.08 2.95 -5.69
C LEU A 58 -9.00 2.77 -4.17
N ARG A 59 -9.06 3.85 -3.41
CA ARG A 59 -8.91 3.87 -1.94
C ARG A 59 -9.82 4.91 -1.28
N PRO A 60 -11.14 4.82 -1.43
CA PRO A 60 -12.06 5.84 -0.91
C PRO A 60 -11.95 6.03 0.60
N ASN A 61 -11.53 4.99 1.32
CA ASN A 61 -11.31 5.05 2.76
C ASN A 61 -10.18 6.01 3.19
N TRP A 62 -9.25 6.35 2.30
CA TRP A 62 -8.19 7.33 2.61
C TRP A 62 -8.72 8.77 2.62
N LEU A 63 -9.81 9.01 1.91
CA LEU A 63 -10.46 10.32 1.82
C LEU A 63 -11.50 10.55 2.94
N ALA A 64 -11.82 9.50 3.70
CA ALA A 64 -12.78 9.60 4.78
C ALA A 64 -12.20 10.34 5.99
N PRO A 65 -13.02 11.11 6.72
CA PRO A 65 -12.58 11.72 7.96
C PRO A 65 -12.22 10.63 8.97
N ARG A 66 -11.11 10.83 9.68
CA ARG A 66 -10.60 9.91 10.69
C ARG A 66 -10.38 10.65 12.00
N GLY A 67 -10.68 9.96 13.10
CA GLY A 67 -10.51 10.47 14.44
C GLY A 67 -11.82 10.84 15.10
N ALA A 68 -11.77 10.94 16.44
CA ALA A 68 -12.90 11.45 17.21
C ALA A 68 -13.19 12.88 16.77
N MET A 69 -14.44 13.23 16.62
CA MET A 69 -14.86 14.62 16.47
C MET A 69 -14.41 15.40 17.70
N SER A 70 -13.18 15.81 17.70
CA SER A 70 -12.66 16.76 18.64
C SER A 70 -13.14 18.13 18.15
N SER A 71 -14.21 18.59 18.71
CA SER A 71 -14.72 19.95 18.52
C SER A 71 -13.79 21.03 19.10
N VAL A 72 -12.59 20.61 19.51
CA VAL A 72 -11.58 21.52 20.05
C VAL A 72 -10.61 21.85 18.93
N SER A 73 -10.77 23.05 18.43
CA SER A 73 -9.78 23.83 17.69
C SER A 73 -9.24 23.24 16.38
N GLY A 74 -9.96 23.45 15.25
CA GLY A 74 -9.32 23.63 13.94
C GLY A 74 -8.50 22.45 13.35
N ALA A 75 -8.42 21.34 14.04
CA ALA A 75 -7.73 20.16 13.53
C ALA A 75 -8.62 19.49 12.47
N SER A 76 -8.11 19.39 11.26
CA SER A 76 -8.78 18.65 10.20
C SER A 76 -8.88 17.18 10.59
N ASN A 77 -10.08 16.60 10.50
CA ASN A 77 -10.30 15.16 10.66
C ASN A 77 -9.83 14.36 9.44
N TYR A 78 -9.38 15.03 8.40
CA TYR A 78 -8.87 14.44 7.18
C TYR A 78 -7.36 14.27 7.22
N ALA A 79 -6.86 13.30 6.47
CA ALA A 79 -5.43 13.12 6.31
C ALA A 79 -4.78 14.38 5.71
N THR A 80 -3.59 14.71 6.18
CA THR A 80 -2.80 15.80 5.63
C THR A 80 -2.13 15.36 4.34
N VAL A 81 -2.22 16.17 3.30
CA VAL A 81 -1.63 15.89 1.98
C VAL A 81 -0.25 16.52 1.86
N PHE A 82 0.70 15.71 1.42
CA PHE A 82 2.06 16.12 1.07
C PHE A 82 2.33 15.79 -0.40
N VAL A 83 2.98 16.69 -1.11
CA VAL A 83 3.47 16.48 -2.48
C VAL A 83 4.97 16.62 -2.47
N ASP A 84 5.70 15.55 -2.80
CA ASP A 84 7.16 15.48 -2.74
C ASP A 84 7.73 16.03 -1.42
N GLY A 85 7.07 15.72 -0.30
CA GLY A 85 7.43 16.13 1.05
C GLY A 85 6.95 17.53 1.47
N GLN A 86 6.30 18.28 0.58
CA GLN A 86 5.74 19.60 0.87
C GLN A 86 4.27 19.49 1.27
N GLN A 87 3.93 20.05 2.41
CA GLN A 87 2.53 20.08 2.88
C GLN A 87 1.67 20.96 1.97
N GLN A 88 0.55 20.40 1.50
CA GLN A 88 -0.40 21.08 0.62
C GLN A 88 -1.74 21.36 1.28
N GLY A 89 -2.01 20.78 2.42
CA GLY A 89 -3.27 20.93 3.14
C GLY A 89 -3.97 19.59 3.41
N ASP A 90 -5.27 19.57 3.26
CA ASP A 90 -6.09 18.37 3.44
C ASP A 90 -6.36 17.64 2.12
N VAL A 91 -7.23 16.62 2.15
CA VAL A 91 -7.57 15.78 0.99
C VAL A 91 -8.13 16.58 -0.20
N THR A 92 -8.63 17.79 0.00
CA THR A 92 -9.13 18.64 -1.10
C THR A 92 -8.01 19.11 -2.01
N ALA A 93 -6.78 19.23 -1.51
CA ALA A 93 -5.61 19.59 -2.28
C ALA A 93 -5.31 18.57 -3.42
N LEU A 94 -5.73 17.31 -3.25
CA LEU A 94 -5.59 16.27 -4.28
C LEU A 94 -6.35 16.58 -5.57
N ARG A 95 -7.36 17.45 -5.54
CA ARG A 95 -8.13 17.89 -6.70
C ARG A 95 -7.31 18.77 -7.66
N ASN A 96 -6.24 19.39 -7.14
CA ASN A 96 -5.35 20.25 -7.91
C ASN A 96 -4.16 19.49 -8.51
N ILE A 97 -4.05 18.18 -8.25
CA ILE A 97 -2.95 17.35 -8.72
C ILE A 97 -3.44 16.49 -9.87
N PRO A 98 -2.99 16.74 -11.13
CA PRO A 98 -3.38 15.91 -12.26
C PRO A 98 -2.85 14.48 -12.10
N ALA A 99 -3.72 13.48 -12.27
CA ALA A 99 -3.38 12.07 -12.09
C ALA A 99 -2.25 11.61 -13.02
N TYR A 100 -2.16 12.21 -14.22
CA TYR A 100 -1.12 11.89 -15.21
C TYR A 100 0.31 12.09 -14.67
N TYR A 101 0.52 13.08 -13.84
CA TYR A 101 1.85 13.39 -13.28
C TYR A 101 2.17 12.64 -11.99
N VAL A 102 1.21 11.87 -11.47
CA VAL A 102 1.40 11.10 -10.23
C VAL A 102 2.21 9.83 -10.52
N GLY A 103 3.32 9.68 -9.81
CA GLY A 103 4.13 8.46 -9.82
C GLY A 103 3.67 7.43 -8.81
N GLU A 104 3.38 7.89 -7.60
CA GLU A 104 2.94 7.05 -6.49
C GLU A 104 2.13 7.87 -5.49
N ILE A 105 1.09 7.29 -4.92
CA ILE A 105 0.40 7.85 -3.75
C ILE A 105 0.53 6.85 -2.61
N ARG A 106 0.95 7.33 -1.44
CA ARG A 106 1.12 6.50 -0.26
C ARG A 106 0.36 7.06 0.93
N TYR A 107 -0.34 6.19 1.63
CA TYR A 107 -0.97 6.48 2.90
C TYR A 107 -0.05 6.15 4.07
N TYR A 108 -0.02 7.03 5.05
CA TYR A 108 0.64 6.83 6.33
C TYR A 108 -0.39 6.95 7.45
N ASP A 109 -0.42 5.97 8.33
CA ASP A 109 -1.19 6.07 9.56
C ASP A 109 -0.63 7.20 10.47
N VAL A 110 -1.32 7.49 11.56
CA VAL A 110 -0.93 8.58 12.47
C VAL A 110 0.50 8.42 12.99
N THR A 111 0.89 7.19 13.34
CA THR A 111 2.22 6.91 13.89
C THR A 111 3.30 7.06 12.83
N GLN A 112 3.08 6.48 11.66
CA GLN A 112 4.01 6.56 10.53
C GLN A 112 4.13 8.00 10.01
N ALA A 113 3.01 8.70 9.92
CA ALA A 113 2.97 10.09 9.49
C ALA A 113 3.72 11.01 10.47
N GLY A 114 3.53 10.80 11.76
CA GLY A 114 4.29 11.50 12.81
C GLY A 114 5.79 11.26 12.73
N ALA A 115 6.21 10.02 12.49
CA ALA A 115 7.62 9.66 12.34
C ALA A 115 8.25 10.29 11.08
N ARG A 116 7.48 10.41 9.98
CA ARG A 116 7.99 10.90 8.69
C ARG A 116 7.91 12.42 8.56
N PHE A 117 6.81 13.02 8.96
CA PHE A 117 6.51 14.44 8.74
C PHE A 117 6.48 15.26 10.04
N GLY A 118 6.59 14.60 11.20
CA GLY A 118 6.51 15.24 12.49
C GLY A 118 5.13 15.85 12.76
N ILE A 119 5.11 16.97 13.49
CA ILE A 119 3.87 17.67 13.88
C ILE A 119 3.04 18.14 12.70
N ARG A 120 3.63 18.27 11.52
CA ARG A 120 2.93 18.71 10.30
C ARG A 120 1.95 17.67 9.76
N ALA A 121 2.11 16.40 10.16
CA ALA A 121 1.22 15.31 9.75
C ALA A 121 -0.18 15.43 10.35
N GLY A 122 -0.37 16.23 11.39
CA GLY A 122 -1.62 16.28 12.12
C GLY A 122 -1.94 14.97 12.86
N THR A 123 -3.20 14.79 13.20
CA THR A 123 -3.69 13.67 14.03
C THR A 123 -4.52 12.63 13.25
N SER A 124 -4.63 12.77 11.94
CA SER A 124 -5.50 11.93 11.08
C SER A 124 -4.73 11.11 10.04
N GLY A 125 -3.40 11.05 10.16
CA GLY A 125 -2.53 10.42 9.18
C GLY A 125 -2.16 11.35 8.03
N ALA A 126 -1.42 10.83 7.05
CA ALA A 126 -0.95 11.60 5.91
C ALA A 126 -1.08 10.83 4.59
N ILE A 127 -1.28 11.57 3.52
CA ILE A 127 -1.23 11.08 2.14
C ILE A 127 -0.07 11.79 1.45
N GLU A 128 0.93 11.03 1.03
CA GLU A 128 2.05 11.57 0.25
C GLU A 128 1.87 11.23 -1.22
N VAL A 129 1.87 12.24 -2.06
CA VAL A 129 1.90 12.13 -3.51
C VAL A 129 3.32 12.37 -3.99
N LYS A 130 3.89 11.39 -4.66
CA LYS A 130 5.16 11.54 -5.37
C LYS A 130 4.87 11.76 -6.83
N MET A 131 5.41 12.85 -7.36
CA MET A 131 5.27 13.16 -8.78
C MET A 131 6.21 12.28 -9.61
N LYS A 132 5.84 12.02 -10.87
CA LYS A 132 6.75 11.36 -11.81
C LYS A 132 7.98 12.22 -12.01
N THR A 133 9.14 11.60 -11.95
CA THR A 133 10.38 12.24 -12.38
C THR A 133 10.42 12.27 -13.90
N PRO A 134 10.78 13.39 -14.51
CA PRO A 134 10.93 13.48 -15.96
C PRO A 134 12.04 12.57 -16.48
#